data_3691af748b8c486c5eebbf04c456a233
#
_entry.id   3691af748b8c486c5eebbf04c456a233
#
_cell.length_a   1.000
_cell.length_b   1.000
_cell.length_c   1.000
_cell.angle_alpha   90.00
_cell.angle_beta   90.00
_cell.angle_gamma   90.00
#
_symmetry.space_group_name_H-M   'P 1'
#
loop_
_entity.id
_entity.type
_entity.pdbx_description
1 polymer ?
#
loop_
_entity_poly.entity_id
_entity_poly.type
_entity_poly.pdbx_seq_one_letter_code
_entity_poly.pdbx_strand_id
1 'polypeptide(L)'
;MFDSKNIPRVFKVPVGVDFSRVFLDGLKSRLHEKEPHELARVIVFINTRRAERKLKELFIESGSSLLPQFHLITDLSDDPLKLCNLPAPAPSHHRMINLGQLIRKLLLAEPDLAPISATYDLAESLSALMDEAQGEGIQMTDVLNLDVGEHSAHWNRSKKFLSILATHWKQNALTDPQDRMRHVVETY
;
A
#
# COMPACT_ATOMS: atom_id res chain seq x y z
N MET A 1 -27.09 11.28 -0.84
CA MET A 1 -25.83 10.66 -1.22
C MET A 1 -24.90 11.77 -1.72
N PHE A 2 -23.60 11.62 -1.65
CA PHE A 2 -22.69 12.70 -2.05
C PHE A 2 -22.90 13.00 -3.54
N ASP A 3 -23.17 14.26 -3.90
CA ASP A 3 -23.26 14.65 -5.30
C ASP A 3 -21.97 14.29 -6.02
N SER A 4 -22.06 13.75 -7.21
CA SER A 4 -20.96 13.32 -8.05
C SER A 4 -20.12 14.48 -8.63
N LYS A 5 -19.86 15.53 -7.83
CA LYS A 5 -18.90 16.55 -8.21
C LYS A 5 -17.49 15.99 -8.05
N ASN A 6 -16.74 15.95 -9.12
CA ASN A 6 -15.32 15.55 -9.20
C ASN A 6 -14.36 16.44 -8.35
N ILE A 7 -14.87 17.09 -7.31
CA ILE A 7 -14.08 17.97 -6.46
C ILE A 7 -13.96 17.30 -5.09
N PRO A 8 -12.74 17.03 -4.62
CA PRO A 8 -12.51 16.51 -3.28
C PRO A 8 -13.17 17.39 -2.22
N ARG A 9 -13.90 16.79 -1.30
CA ARG A 9 -14.53 17.52 -0.18
C ARG A 9 -13.62 17.41 1.03
N VAL A 10 -13.01 18.52 1.40
CA VAL A 10 -12.16 18.62 2.58
C VAL A 10 -12.90 19.36 3.67
N PHE A 11 -12.98 18.76 4.86
CA PHE A 11 -13.60 19.34 6.04
C PHE A 11 -12.55 19.54 7.12
N LYS A 12 -12.47 20.76 7.65
CA LYS A 12 -11.55 21.11 8.73
C LYS A 12 -12.31 21.11 10.06
N VAL A 13 -11.74 20.46 11.06
CA VAL A 13 -12.21 20.50 12.44
C VAL A 13 -11.24 21.38 13.24
N PRO A 14 -11.72 22.33 14.07
CA PRO A 14 -10.84 23.16 14.91
C PRO A 14 -10.01 22.33 15.89
N VAL A 15 -8.83 22.82 16.23
CA VAL A 15 -7.95 22.18 17.23
C VAL A 15 -8.66 22.20 18.60
N GLY A 16 -8.55 21.08 19.34
CA GLY A 16 -9.16 20.92 20.65
C GLY A 16 -10.60 20.39 20.66
N VAL A 17 -11.21 20.21 19.50
CA VAL A 17 -12.53 19.58 19.38
C VAL A 17 -12.39 18.08 19.19
N ASP A 18 -13.31 17.29 19.77
CA ASP A 18 -13.36 15.83 19.54
C ASP A 18 -13.71 15.53 18.10
N PHE A 19 -12.69 15.24 17.29
CA PHE A 19 -12.84 14.93 15.87
C PHE A 19 -13.84 13.79 15.63
N SER A 20 -13.81 12.74 16.46
CA SER A 20 -14.65 11.56 16.27
C SER A 20 -16.14 11.88 16.44
N ARG A 21 -16.48 12.77 17.40
CA ARG A 21 -17.86 13.25 17.58
C ARG A 21 -18.31 14.11 16.44
N VAL A 22 -17.49 15.08 16.02
CA VAL A 22 -17.82 15.96 14.87
C VAL A 22 -18.01 15.15 13.59
N PHE A 23 -17.17 14.12 13.38
CA PHE A 23 -17.33 13.22 12.25
C PHE A 23 -18.67 12.46 12.31
N LEU A 24 -19.01 11.87 13.48
CA LEU A 24 -20.29 11.18 13.69
C LEU A 24 -21.47 12.08 13.39
N ASP A 25 -21.49 13.27 14.00
CA ASP A 25 -22.59 14.24 13.85
C ASP A 25 -22.72 14.71 12.40
N GLY A 26 -21.60 14.98 11.75
CA GLY A 26 -21.57 15.37 10.35
C GLY A 26 -22.06 14.27 9.40
N LEU A 27 -21.73 13.02 9.67
CA LEU A 27 -22.21 11.88 8.88
C LEU A 27 -23.70 11.65 9.10
N LYS A 28 -24.17 11.65 10.36
CA LYS A 28 -25.60 11.52 10.70
C LYS A 28 -26.43 12.63 10.09
N SER A 29 -25.97 13.88 10.14
CA SER A 29 -26.65 15.00 9.51
C SER A 29 -26.85 14.81 8.01
N ARG A 30 -25.86 14.24 7.31
CA ARG A 30 -25.96 13.96 5.86
C ARG A 30 -26.88 12.80 5.52
N LEU A 31 -27.10 11.90 6.47
CA LEU A 31 -27.94 10.70 6.31
C LEU A 31 -29.29 10.84 6.99
N HIS A 32 -29.61 12.02 7.56
CA HIS A 32 -30.82 12.25 8.35
C HIS A 32 -32.12 11.89 7.60
N GLU A 33 -32.16 12.19 6.29
CA GLU A 33 -33.33 11.90 5.45
C GLU A 33 -33.25 10.55 4.71
N LYS A 34 -32.24 9.73 5.04
CA LYS A 34 -32.01 8.45 4.37
C LYS A 34 -32.51 7.29 5.25
N GLU A 35 -32.82 6.20 4.59
CA GLU A 35 -33.17 4.96 5.28
C GLU A 35 -32.03 4.46 6.15
N PRO A 36 -32.31 3.87 7.35
CA PRO A 36 -31.25 3.42 8.27
C PRO A 36 -30.21 2.49 7.65
N HIS A 37 -30.60 1.69 6.66
CA HIS A 37 -29.69 0.77 5.99
C HIS A 37 -28.64 1.47 5.08
N GLU A 38 -28.88 2.72 4.69
CA GLU A 38 -27.90 3.51 3.93
C GLU A 38 -26.63 3.77 4.74
N LEU A 39 -26.71 3.81 6.08
CA LEU A 39 -25.55 3.91 6.93
C LEU A 39 -24.62 2.69 6.77
N ALA A 40 -25.16 1.49 6.63
CA ALA A 40 -24.38 0.28 6.43
C ALA A 40 -23.68 0.21 5.05
N ARG A 41 -24.10 1.05 4.10
CA ARG A 41 -23.46 1.19 2.78
C ARG A 41 -22.35 2.22 2.77
N VAL A 42 -22.23 3.04 3.83
CA VAL A 42 -21.14 4.02 3.93
C VAL A 42 -19.83 3.31 4.21
N ILE A 43 -18.84 3.62 3.41
CA ILE A 43 -17.48 3.11 3.57
C ILE A 43 -16.64 4.23 4.16
N VAL A 44 -15.92 3.94 5.24
CA VAL A 44 -15.06 4.89 5.96
C VAL A 44 -13.66 4.33 6.01
N PHE A 45 -12.74 4.96 5.28
CA PHE A 45 -11.32 4.67 5.39
C PHE A 45 -10.71 5.46 6.54
N ILE A 46 -9.98 4.78 7.38
CA ILE A 46 -9.37 5.32 8.61
C ILE A 46 -7.90 4.93 8.70
N ASN A 47 -7.14 5.69 9.47
CA ASN A 47 -5.70 5.50 9.59
C ASN A 47 -5.27 4.57 10.73
N THR A 48 -6.12 4.31 11.71
CA THR A 48 -5.76 3.49 12.88
C THR A 48 -6.92 2.66 13.41
N ARG A 49 -6.61 1.46 13.95
CA ARG A 49 -7.59 0.60 14.66
C ARG A 49 -8.15 1.27 15.92
N ARG A 50 -7.40 2.20 16.52
CA ARG A 50 -7.88 2.98 17.68
C ARG A 50 -9.01 3.93 17.25
N ALA A 51 -8.86 4.62 16.14
CA ALA A 51 -9.91 5.48 15.58
C ALA A 51 -11.15 4.67 15.21
N GLU A 52 -10.97 3.49 14.60
CA GLU A 52 -12.06 2.56 14.31
C GLU A 52 -12.88 2.22 15.55
N ARG A 53 -12.19 1.76 16.60
CA ARG A 53 -12.85 1.38 17.87
C ARG A 53 -13.63 2.56 18.44
N LYS A 54 -13.00 3.73 18.53
CA LYS A 54 -13.62 4.95 19.06
C LYS A 54 -14.87 5.35 18.27
N LEU A 55 -14.81 5.30 16.96
CA LEU A 55 -15.96 5.62 16.10
C LEU A 55 -17.09 4.60 16.29
N LYS A 56 -16.79 3.29 16.31
CA LYS A 56 -17.79 2.25 16.57
C LYS A 56 -18.50 2.44 17.90
N GLU A 57 -17.75 2.72 18.98
CA GLU A 57 -18.30 3.01 20.30
C GLU A 57 -19.27 4.21 20.25
N LEU A 58 -18.86 5.32 19.62
CA LEU A 58 -19.71 6.52 19.50
C LEU A 58 -20.98 6.27 18.68
N PHE A 59 -20.91 5.49 17.61
CA PHE A 59 -22.10 5.11 16.83
C PHE A 59 -23.08 4.30 17.67
N ILE A 60 -22.58 3.34 18.45
CA ILE A 60 -23.40 2.52 19.35
C ILE A 60 -24.02 3.40 20.46
N GLU A 61 -23.23 4.22 21.14
CA GLU A 61 -23.70 5.15 22.16
C GLU A 61 -24.80 6.10 21.66
N SER A 62 -24.71 6.47 20.38
CA SER A 62 -25.69 7.34 19.73
C SER A 62 -26.98 6.64 19.28
N GLY A 63 -27.16 5.36 19.66
CA GLY A 63 -28.35 4.56 19.36
C GLY A 63 -28.41 4.01 17.94
N SER A 64 -27.31 3.99 17.19
CA SER A 64 -27.27 3.40 15.86
C SER A 64 -27.32 1.88 15.94
N SER A 65 -28.28 1.24 15.27
CA SER A 65 -28.38 -0.22 15.15
C SER A 65 -27.49 -0.79 14.01
N LEU A 66 -27.15 0.05 13.04
CA LEU A 66 -26.26 -0.27 11.92
C LEU A 66 -25.03 0.62 11.97
N LEU A 67 -23.91 0.12 11.50
CA LEU A 67 -22.63 0.81 11.46
C LEU A 67 -22.13 0.97 10.02
N PRO A 68 -21.36 2.03 9.73
CA PRO A 68 -20.58 2.10 8.51
C PRO A 68 -19.56 0.95 8.40
N GLN A 69 -19.14 0.65 7.19
CA GLN A 69 -18.02 -0.26 6.96
C GLN A 69 -16.71 0.49 7.17
N PHE A 70 -15.94 0.08 8.17
CA PHE A 70 -14.64 0.69 8.46
C PHE A 70 -13.52 -0.16 7.88
N HIS A 71 -12.64 0.47 7.12
CA HIS A 71 -11.44 -0.16 6.56
C HIS A 71 -10.21 0.68 6.90
N LEU A 72 -9.10 0.02 7.24
CA LEU A 72 -7.83 0.71 7.42
C LEU A 72 -7.22 1.04 6.06
N ILE A 73 -6.66 2.24 5.92
CA ILE A 73 -5.90 2.63 4.73
C ILE A 73 -4.71 1.68 4.50
N THR A 74 -4.11 1.18 5.59
CA THR A 74 -3.01 0.21 5.53
C THR A 74 -3.41 -1.17 5.00
N ASP A 75 -4.69 -1.50 5.04
CA ASP A 75 -5.21 -2.82 4.64
C ASP A 75 -5.76 -2.80 3.20
N LEU A 76 -5.54 -1.71 2.44
CA LEU A 76 -6.01 -1.57 1.05
C LEU A 76 -5.40 -2.61 0.10
N SER A 77 -4.19 -3.10 0.40
CA SER A 77 -3.56 -4.18 -0.38
C SER A 77 -4.40 -5.46 -0.43
N ASP A 78 -5.33 -5.65 0.51
CA ASP A 78 -6.23 -6.81 0.57
C ASP A 78 -7.52 -6.62 -0.26
N ASP A 79 -7.66 -5.47 -0.96
CA ASP A 79 -8.84 -5.11 -1.74
C ASP A 79 -10.15 -5.30 -0.95
N PRO A 80 -10.35 -4.55 0.16
CA PRO A 80 -11.45 -4.79 1.10
C PRO A 80 -12.83 -4.67 0.47
N LEU A 81 -12.97 -3.93 -0.62
CA LEU A 81 -14.21 -3.75 -1.37
C LEU A 81 -14.37 -4.73 -2.53
N LYS A 82 -13.34 -5.53 -2.81
CA LYS A 82 -13.30 -6.50 -3.90
C LYS A 82 -13.63 -5.89 -5.28
N LEU A 83 -13.15 -4.68 -5.52
CA LEU A 83 -13.32 -3.96 -6.80
C LEU A 83 -12.26 -4.33 -7.83
N CYS A 84 -11.11 -4.85 -7.37
CA CYS A 84 -9.99 -5.26 -8.20
C CYS A 84 -9.98 -6.77 -8.35
N ASN A 85 -9.61 -7.26 -9.53
CA ASN A 85 -9.37 -8.69 -9.75
C ASN A 85 -7.89 -9.00 -9.48
N LEU A 86 -7.51 -8.98 -8.20
CA LEU A 86 -6.13 -9.19 -7.78
C LEU A 86 -5.78 -10.68 -7.69
N PRO A 87 -4.54 -11.07 -8.09
CA PRO A 87 -4.04 -12.41 -7.81
C PRO A 87 -3.92 -12.63 -6.29
N ALA A 88 -3.74 -13.88 -5.86
CA ALA A 88 -3.49 -14.16 -4.44
C ALA A 88 -2.21 -13.43 -3.95
N PRO A 89 -2.22 -12.80 -2.76
CA PRO A 89 -1.04 -12.16 -2.23
C PRO A 89 0.07 -13.17 -1.99
N ALA A 90 1.31 -12.79 -2.34
CA ALA A 90 2.46 -13.62 -2.03
C ALA A 90 2.73 -13.61 -0.51
N PRO A 91 3.03 -14.76 0.11
CA PRO A 91 3.51 -14.79 1.48
C PRO A 91 4.76 -13.91 1.65
N SER A 92 4.86 -13.14 2.74
CA SER A 92 5.92 -12.15 2.95
C SER A 92 7.34 -12.71 2.82
N HIS A 93 7.55 -13.99 3.21
CA HIS A 93 8.84 -14.67 3.09
C HIS A 93 9.17 -15.15 1.67
N HIS A 94 8.20 -15.29 0.78
CA HIS A 94 8.43 -15.77 -0.60
C HIS A 94 9.34 -14.83 -1.38
N ARG A 95 9.11 -13.52 -1.28
CA ARG A 95 9.95 -12.52 -1.95
C ARG A 95 11.41 -12.62 -1.50
N MET A 96 11.64 -12.70 -0.18
CA MET A 96 12.99 -12.83 0.37
C MET A 96 13.71 -14.08 -0.11
N ILE A 97 13.01 -15.22 -0.14
CA ILE A 97 13.58 -16.49 -0.64
C ILE A 97 13.90 -16.38 -2.13
N ASN A 98 12.98 -15.86 -2.93
CA ASN A 98 13.17 -15.75 -4.38
C ASN A 98 14.30 -14.78 -4.73
N LEU A 99 14.36 -13.60 -4.09
CA LEU A 99 15.45 -12.65 -4.27
C LEU A 99 16.78 -13.24 -3.84
N GLY A 100 16.83 -13.91 -2.67
CA GLY A 100 18.03 -14.59 -2.19
C GLY A 100 18.53 -15.66 -3.16
N GLN A 101 17.65 -16.45 -3.77
CA GLN A 101 18.04 -17.44 -4.78
C GLN A 101 18.59 -16.79 -6.05
N LEU A 102 17.98 -15.70 -6.53
CA LEU A 102 18.43 -14.97 -7.70
C LEU A 102 19.77 -14.30 -7.46
N ILE A 103 19.95 -13.64 -6.31
CA ILE A 103 21.21 -13.03 -5.90
C ILE A 103 22.30 -14.08 -5.78
N ARG A 104 22.02 -15.20 -5.12
CA ARG A 104 23.00 -16.28 -5.00
C ARG A 104 23.46 -16.80 -6.36
N LYS A 105 22.56 -16.97 -7.33
CA LYS A 105 22.92 -17.36 -8.69
C LYS A 105 23.83 -16.31 -9.35
N LEU A 106 23.52 -15.03 -9.18
CA LEU A 106 24.36 -13.93 -9.70
C LEU A 106 25.75 -13.95 -9.07
N LEU A 107 25.86 -14.07 -7.75
CA LEU A 107 27.14 -14.09 -7.02
C LEU A 107 27.99 -15.32 -7.34
N LEU A 108 27.38 -16.46 -7.67
CA LEU A 108 28.10 -17.64 -8.14
C LEU A 108 28.64 -17.45 -9.57
N ALA A 109 27.93 -16.73 -10.42
CA ALA A 109 28.36 -16.41 -11.77
C ALA A 109 29.40 -15.28 -11.80
N GLU A 110 29.28 -14.32 -10.90
CA GLU A 110 30.15 -13.13 -10.80
C GLU A 110 30.65 -12.92 -9.36
N PRO A 111 31.63 -13.68 -8.88
CA PRO A 111 32.11 -13.62 -7.49
C PRO A 111 32.71 -12.27 -7.07
N ASP A 112 33.14 -11.46 -8.04
CA ASP A 112 33.74 -10.13 -7.82
C ASP A 112 32.70 -9.07 -7.39
N LEU A 113 31.39 -9.35 -7.51
CA LEU A 113 30.34 -8.42 -7.13
C LEU A 113 30.23 -8.27 -5.62
N ALA A 114 30.14 -9.40 -4.91
CA ALA A 114 30.06 -9.44 -3.45
C ALA A 114 30.30 -10.89 -2.96
N PRO A 115 30.68 -11.09 -1.68
CA PRO A 115 30.79 -12.43 -1.11
C PRO A 115 29.42 -13.11 -0.99
N ILE A 116 29.37 -14.41 -1.15
CA ILE A 116 28.13 -15.21 -1.03
C ILE A 116 27.44 -15.05 0.33
N SER A 117 28.20 -14.79 1.39
CA SER A 117 27.64 -14.49 2.72
C SER A 117 26.74 -13.28 2.75
N ALA A 118 26.90 -12.33 1.83
CA ALA A 118 26.06 -11.12 1.72
C ALA A 118 24.69 -11.36 1.04
N THR A 119 24.38 -12.60 0.65
CA THR A 119 23.15 -12.91 -0.12
C THR A 119 21.89 -12.40 0.55
N TYR A 120 21.72 -12.61 1.85
CA TYR A 120 20.50 -12.23 2.57
C TYR A 120 20.43 -10.73 2.82
N ASP A 121 21.53 -10.08 3.18
CA ASP A 121 21.59 -8.63 3.39
C ASP A 121 21.28 -7.88 2.10
N LEU A 122 21.77 -8.38 0.96
CA LEU A 122 21.44 -7.86 -0.35
C LEU A 122 19.97 -8.11 -0.71
N ALA A 123 19.41 -9.27 -0.38
CA ALA A 123 18.00 -9.57 -0.62
C ALA A 123 17.09 -8.63 0.18
N GLU A 124 17.42 -8.36 1.44
CA GLU A 124 16.70 -7.42 2.30
C GLU A 124 16.78 -6.00 1.75
N SER A 125 17.96 -5.53 1.39
CA SER A 125 18.17 -4.20 0.81
C SER A 125 17.41 -4.02 -0.50
N LEU A 126 17.44 -5.02 -1.38
CA LEU A 126 16.71 -4.99 -2.65
C LEU A 126 15.19 -5.07 -2.43
N SER A 127 14.74 -5.85 -1.43
CA SER A 127 13.32 -5.92 -1.06
C SER A 127 12.81 -4.55 -0.57
N ALA A 128 13.58 -3.86 0.27
CA ALA A 128 13.22 -2.52 0.76
C ALA A 128 13.16 -1.50 -0.39
N LEU A 129 14.15 -1.51 -1.28
CA LEU A 129 14.16 -0.66 -2.47
C LEU A 129 12.94 -0.93 -3.38
N MET A 130 12.55 -2.19 -3.51
CA MET A 130 11.37 -2.57 -4.30
C MET A 130 10.08 -2.02 -3.68
N ASP A 131 9.93 -2.11 -2.35
CA ASP A 131 8.79 -1.55 -1.65
C ASP A 131 8.70 -0.02 -1.83
N GLU A 132 9.83 0.67 -1.73
CA GLU A 132 9.89 2.13 -1.94
C GLU A 132 9.51 2.48 -3.39
N ALA A 133 10.13 1.83 -4.38
CA ALA A 133 9.83 2.07 -5.79
C ALA A 133 8.36 1.77 -6.15
N GLN A 134 7.80 0.68 -5.63
CA GLN A 134 6.39 0.33 -5.83
C GLN A 134 5.45 1.35 -5.17
N GLY A 135 5.76 1.77 -3.94
CA GLY A 135 4.99 2.78 -3.20
C GLY A 135 4.93 4.12 -3.93
N GLU A 136 6.07 4.56 -4.47
CA GLU A 136 6.20 5.82 -5.24
C GLU A 136 5.78 5.68 -6.72
N GLY A 137 5.51 4.47 -7.18
CA GLY A 137 5.13 4.20 -8.57
C GLY A 137 6.24 4.35 -9.59
N ILE A 138 7.46 4.22 -9.14
CA ILE A 138 8.63 4.28 -10.00
C ILE A 138 8.82 2.92 -10.67
N GLN A 139 8.92 2.91 -11.99
CA GLN A 139 9.23 1.68 -12.70
C GLN A 139 10.72 1.37 -12.56
N MET A 140 11.05 0.11 -12.29
CA MET A 140 12.44 -0.31 -12.14
C MET A 140 13.28 -0.09 -13.42
N THR A 141 12.62 -0.09 -14.57
CA THR A 141 13.23 0.27 -15.87
C THR A 141 13.74 1.71 -15.89
N ASP A 142 13.04 2.63 -15.24
CA ASP A 142 13.44 4.05 -15.20
C ASP A 142 14.67 4.20 -14.30
N VAL A 143 14.72 3.47 -13.19
CA VAL A 143 15.89 3.41 -12.31
C VAL A 143 17.12 2.85 -13.05
N LEU A 144 16.93 1.79 -13.84
CA LEU A 144 18.03 1.19 -14.62
C LEU A 144 18.58 2.13 -15.70
N ASN A 145 17.75 3.04 -16.21
CA ASN A 145 18.12 4.00 -17.27
C ASN A 145 18.68 5.31 -16.73
N LEU A 146 18.80 5.49 -15.41
CA LEU A 146 19.40 6.69 -14.83
C LEU A 146 20.84 6.86 -15.33
N ASP A 147 21.15 8.09 -15.77
CA ASP A 147 22.52 8.52 -16.07
C ASP A 147 23.15 9.05 -14.77
N VAL A 148 24.15 8.34 -14.26
CA VAL A 148 24.82 8.67 -12.99
C VAL A 148 26.25 9.23 -13.18
N GLY A 149 26.60 9.60 -14.39
CA GLY A 149 27.86 10.30 -14.70
C GLY A 149 29.13 9.58 -14.21
N GLU A 150 29.93 10.25 -13.38
CA GLU A 150 31.27 9.79 -12.94
C GLU A 150 31.27 8.51 -12.07
N HIS A 151 30.14 8.06 -11.58
CA HIS A 151 30.03 6.89 -10.69
C HIS A 151 29.73 5.58 -11.45
N SER A 152 30.11 5.52 -12.73
CA SER A 152 29.77 4.44 -13.66
C SER A 152 30.17 3.03 -13.23
N ALA A 153 31.33 2.85 -12.57
CA ALA A 153 31.80 1.52 -12.17
C ALA A 153 30.97 0.91 -11.03
N HIS A 154 30.68 1.70 -10.00
CA HIS A 154 29.80 1.29 -8.90
C HIS A 154 28.36 1.07 -9.39
N TRP A 155 27.87 2.01 -10.20
CA TRP A 155 26.55 1.93 -10.78
C TRP A 155 26.35 0.70 -11.67
N ASN A 156 27.33 0.34 -12.48
CA ASN A 156 27.26 -0.85 -13.33
C ASN A 156 27.17 -2.15 -12.51
N ARG A 157 27.80 -2.20 -11.33
CA ARG A 157 27.59 -3.30 -10.37
C ARG A 157 26.19 -3.31 -9.83
N SER A 158 25.69 -2.15 -9.37
CA SER A 158 24.34 -2.01 -8.84
C SER A 158 23.27 -2.37 -9.88
N LYS A 159 23.43 -1.97 -11.14
CA LYS A 159 22.53 -2.32 -12.24
C LYS A 159 22.30 -3.84 -12.37
N LYS A 160 23.30 -4.67 -12.10
CA LYS A 160 23.15 -6.12 -12.16
C LYS A 160 22.17 -6.64 -11.11
N PHE A 161 22.23 -6.10 -9.89
CA PHE A 161 21.27 -6.42 -8.84
C PHE A 161 19.87 -5.86 -9.16
N LEU A 162 19.80 -4.62 -9.64
CA LEU A 162 18.54 -3.98 -10.01
C LEU A 162 17.83 -4.70 -11.18
N SER A 163 18.57 -5.30 -12.10
CA SER A 163 17.99 -6.11 -13.18
C SER A 163 17.26 -7.36 -12.66
N ILE A 164 17.70 -7.90 -11.52
CA ILE A 164 17.01 -8.98 -10.82
C ILE A 164 15.65 -8.50 -10.34
N LEU A 165 15.59 -7.29 -9.74
CA LEU A 165 14.32 -6.70 -9.28
C LEU A 165 13.35 -6.48 -10.43
N ALA A 166 13.80 -5.93 -11.54
CA ALA A 166 12.98 -5.70 -12.71
C ALA A 166 12.35 -6.99 -13.24
N THR A 167 13.15 -8.08 -13.25
CA THR A 167 12.67 -9.40 -13.66
C THR A 167 11.68 -9.99 -12.66
N HIS A 168 12.01 -9.94 -11.36
CA HIS A 168 11.17 -10.44 -10.28
C HIS A 168 9.83 -9.72 -10.25
N TRP A 169 9.84 -8.39 -10.31
CA TRP A 169 8.61 -7.58 -10.31
C TRP A 169 7.70 -7.93 -11.48
N LYS A 170 8.25 -8.01 -12.69
CA LYS A 170 7.46 -8.39 -13.87
C LYS A 170 6.82 -9.77 -13.75
N GLN A 171 7.49 -10.72 -13.11
CA GLN A 171 6.98 -12.09 -12.91
C GLN A 171 5.93 -12.19 -11.81
N ASN A 172 5.98 -11.27 -10.83
CA ASN A 172 5.15 -11.29 -9.63
C ASN A 172 4.26 -10.05 -9.51
N ALA A 173 3.84 -9.46 -10.63
CA ALA A 173 3.00 -8.27 -10.64
C ALA A 173 1.74 -8.47 -9.77
N LEU A 174 1.40 -7.44 -9.00
CA LEU A 174 0.24 -7.39 -8.10
C LEU A 174 0.22 -8.48 -7.01
N THR A 175 1.35 -9.12 -6.71
CA THR A 175 1.44 -10.08 -5.60
C THR A 175 2.05 -9.47 -4.35
N ASP A 176 2.88 -8.44 -4.50
CA ASP A 176 3.50 -7.71 -3.39
C ASP A 176 2.55 -6.67 -2.79
N PRO A 177 2.61 -6.41 -1.46
CA PRO A 177 1.66 -5.54 -0.77
C PRO A 177 1.63 -4.10 -1.31
N GLN A 178 2.79 -3.50 -1.62
CA GLN A 178 2.86 -2.11 -2.08
C GLN A 178 2.30 -1.96 -3.52
N ASP A 179 2.64 -2.89 -4.41
CA ASP A 179 2.13 -2.91 -5.78
C ASP A 179 0.60 -3.10 -5.80
N ARG A 180 0.09 -4.00 -4.95
CA ARG A 180 -1.35 -4.23 -4.75
C ARG A 180 -2.05 -2.99 -4.21
N MET A 181 -1.50 -2.42 -3.13
CA MET A 181 -2.07 -1.22 -2.49
C MET A 181 -2.20 -0.08 -3.48
N ARG A 182 -1.15 0.17 -4.27
CA ARG A 182 -1.18 1.18 -5.30
C ARG A 182 -2.26 0.92 -6.34
N HIS A 183 -2.34 -0.30 -6.85
CA HIS A 183 -3.36 -0.67 -7.85
C HIS A 183 -4.79 -0.48 -7.31
N VAL A 184 -5.03 -0.86 -6.05
CA VAL A 184 -6.33 -0.65 -5.39
C VAL A 184 -6.64 0.83 -5.27
N VAL A 185 -5.68 1.66 -4.81
CA VAL A 185 -5.88 3.12 -4.67
C VAL A 185 -6.17 3.79 -6.02
N GLU A 186 -5.53 3.34 -7.09
CA GLU A 186 -5.76 3.87 -8.45
C GLU A 186 -7.13 3.43 -9.02
N THR A 187 -7.69 2.33 -8.54
CA THR A 187 -8.97 1.78 -8.99
C THR A 187 -10.16 2.34 -8.21
N TYR A 188 -10.00 2.67 -6.92
CA TYR A 188 -11.05 3.20 -6.05
C TYR A 188 -11.30 4.68 -6.26
#